data_221e37b78a2f2ef4e506fdec83bff47c
#
_entry.id   221e37b78a2f2ef4e506fdec83bff47c
#
_cell.length_a   1.000
_cell.length_b   1.000
_cell.length_c   1.000
_cell.angle_alpha   90.00
_cell.angle_beta   90.00
_cell.angle_gamma   90.00
#
_symmetry.space_group_name_H-M   'P 1'
#
loop_
_entity.id
_entity.type
_entity.pdbx_description
1 polymer ?
#
loop_
_entity_poly.entity_id
_entity_poly.type
_entity_poly.pdbx_seq_one_letter_code
_entity_poly.pdbx_strand_id
1 'polypeptide(L)'
;MEFKFIETNGITLRAAVEGEGPLVIMVHGCPESWFSWRRQIPVIAEAGYKVVAIDVRGYGGSDKPYAVEEYTIKKISDDLIGVIDFFGEDQAILFGHDWGGPIVWYTSLLNEDRISAVAGLSVPYFPQREFSPLDAFETIYEGKFFYQLYFQEEGVAEAEFEPNLRKYLEATYFSIDARGMKKQFENPLNAMDKGSDAKYLDGVIEFDDYPNWINKDEMNYLINEFETSGMRGPLNRYRAQRKDFEDLKNYKDQKLKQPA
;
A
#
# COMPACT_ATOMS: atom_id res chain seq x y z
N MET A 1 -4.66 -5.85 -21.89
CA MET A 1 -3.88 -5.95 -20.64
C MET A 1 -3.01 -7.19 -20.68
N GLU A 2 -1.73 -7.07 -20.37
CA GLU A 2 -0.76 -8.16 -20.25
C GLU A 2 0.03 -8.05 -18.94
N PHE A 3 0.58 -9.15 -18.45
CA PHE A 3 1.53 -9.11 -17.33
C PHE A 3 2.96 -9.03 -17.84
N LYS A 4 3.75 -8.14 -17.24
CA LYS A 4 5.20 -8.07 -17.41
C LYS A 4 5.90 -8.33 -16.08
N PHE A 5 7.08 -8.94 -16.18
CA PHE A 5 8.00 -9.09 -15.05
C PHE A 5 9.18 -8.17 -15.32
N ILE A 6 9.38 -7.21 -14.43
CA ILE A 6 10.30 -6.08 -14.59
C ILE A 6 11.42 -6.24 -13.59
N GLU A 7 12.63 -6.49 -14.09
CA GLU A 7 13.83 -6.51 -13.26
C GLU A 7 14.22 -5.06 -12.89
N THR A 8 14.27 -4.77 -11.61
CA THR A 8 14.60 -3.46 -11.08
C THR A 8 15.21 -3.56 -9.69
N ASN A 9 16.19 -2.71 -9.38
CA ASN A 9 16.76 -2.56 -8.03
C ASN A 9 17.04 -3.90 -7.30
N GLY A 10 17.51 -4.91 -8.06
CA GLY A 10 17.86 -6.24 -7.55
C GLY A 10 16.69 -7.16 -7.23
N ILE A 11 15.50 -6.83 -7.68
CA ILE A 11 14.28 -7.65 -7.58
C ILE A 11 13.51 -7.67 -8.88
N THR A 12 12.53 -8.57 -8.99
CA THR A 12 11.57 -8.63 -10.08
C THR A 12 10.21 -8.18 -9.59
N LEU A 13 9.62 -7.18 -10.26
CA LEU A 13 8.23 -6.76 -10.04
C LEU A 13 7.31 -7.35 -11.09
N ARG A 14 6.13 -7.85 -10.67
CA ARG A 14 5.03 -8.13 -11.59
C ARG A 14 4.22 -6.85 -11.81
N ALA A 15 3.85 -6.58 -13.04
CA ALA A 15 3.00 -5.45 -13.40
C ALA A 15 1.94 -5.84 -14.42
N ALA A 16 0.72 -5.32 -14.26
CA ALA A 16 -0.32 -5.33 -15.29
C ALA A 16 -0.13 -4.10 -16.18
N VAL A 17 0.00 -4.32 -17.49
CA VAL A 17 0.33 -3.27 -18.47
C VAL A 17 -0.76 -3.19 -19.52
N GLU A 18 -1.19 -1.97 -19.86
CA GLU A 18 -2.18 -1.70 -20.90
C GLU A 18 -1.98 -0.32 -21.52
N GLY A 19 -2.32 -0.19 -22.80
CA GLY A 19 -2.27 1.07 -23.53
C GLY A 19 -0.88 1.44 -24.06
N GLU A 20 -0.83 2.60 -24.72
CA GLU A 20 0.37 3.21 -25.29
C GLU A 20 0.33 4.72 -25.02
N GLY A 21 1.50 5.39 -25.05
CA GLY A 21 1.62 6.83 -24.81
C GLY A 21 2.41 7.12 -23.53
N PRO A 22 2.26 8.32 -22.94
CA PRO A 22 2.99 8.70 -21.73
C PRO A 22 2.78 7.70 -20.59
N LEU A 23 3.85 7.41 -19.83
CA LEU A 23 3.84 6.38 -18.80
C LEU A 23 3.09 6.84 -17.54
N VAL A 24 2.16 6.00 -17.08
CA VAL A 24 1.46 6.12 -15.80
C VAL A 24 1.77 4.88 -14.97
N ILE A 25 2.39 5.04 -13.80
CA ILE A 25 2.64 3.96 -12.85
C ILE A 25 1.64 4.05 -11.71
N MET A 26 0.96 2.94 -11.42
CA MET A 26 -0.02 2.83 -10.34
C MET A 26 0.51 1.96 -9.22
N VAL A 27 0.51 2.52 -8.01
CA VAL A 27 1.08 1.93 -6.79
C VAL A 27 -0.01 1.72 -5.76
N HIS A 28 -0.27 0.46 -5.44
CA HIS A 28 -1.29 0.06 -4.46
C HIS A 28 -0.80 0.18 -3.02
N GLY A 29 -1.70 -0.01 -2.07
CA GLY A 29 -1.43 -0.03 -0.63
C GLY A 29 -1.53 -1.40 0.02
N CYS A 30 -1.99 -1.44 1.27
CA CYS A 30 -2.10 -2.66 2.08
C CYS A 30 -3.53 -2.79 2.66
N PRO A 31 -4.12 -3.96 2.58
CA PRO A 31 -3.71 -5.19 1.91
C PRO A 31 -4.25 -5.26 0.46
N GLU A 32 -3.46 -4.86 -0.50
CA GLU A 32 -3.87 -4.71 -1.90
C GLU A 32 -2.92 -5.45 -2.87
N SER A 33 -3.16 -5.30 -4.17
CA SER A 33 -2.30 -5.71 -5.28
C SER A 33 -2.57 -4.81 -6.50
N TRP A 34 -1.90 -5.08 -7.63
CA TRP A 34 -2.24 -4.42 -8.90
C TRP A 34 -3.76 -4.45 -9.20
N PHE A 35 -4.46 -5.45 -8.70
CA PHE A 35 -5.88 -5.69 -8.92
C PHE A 35 -6.79 -4.57 -8.38
N SER A 36 -6.32 -3.80 -7.42
CA SER A 36 -7.02 -2.59 -6.94
C SER A 36 -7.27 -1.60 -8.07
N TRP A 37 -6.39 -1.55 -9.06
CA TRP A 37 -6.43 -0.65 -10.21
C TRP A 37 -7.17 -1.20 -11.44
N ARG A 38 -7.74 -2.42 -11.38
CA ARG A 38 -8.35 -3.12 -12.52
C ARG A 38 -9.42 -2.33 -13.27
N ARG A 39 -10.08 -1.39 -12.60
CA ARG A 39 -11.12 -0.54 -13.19
C ARG A 39 -10.58 0.78 -13.74
N GLN A 40 -9.48 1.29 -13.20
CA GLN A 40 -8.82 2.50 -13.66
C GLN A 40 -7.91 2.25 -14.86
N ILE A 41 -7.26 1.09 -14.90
CA ILE A 41 -6.36 0.71 -16.01
C ILE A 41 -6.98 0.94 -17.38
N PRO A 42 -8.13 0.32 -17.75
CA PRO A 42 -8.68 0.48 -19.09
C PRO A 42 -9.09 1.93 -19.41
N VAL A 43 -9.63 2.66 -18.43
CA VAL A 43 -10.07 4.05 -18.62
C VAL A 43 -8.89 4.97 -18.93
N ILE A 44 -7.78 4.81 -18.25
CA ILE A 44 -6.58 5.64 -18.45
C ILE A 44 -5.85 5.21 -19.72
N ALA A 45 -5.84 3.92 -20.04
CA ALA A 45 -5.29 3.41 -21.31
C ALA A 45 -6.08 3.94 -22.52
N GLU A 46 -7.40 3.93 -22.45
CA GLU A 46 -8.28 4.52 -23.49
C GLU A 46 -8.09 6.04 -23.64
N ALA A 47 -7.66 6.73 -22.58
CA ALA A 47 -7.31 8.15 -22.63
C ALA A 47 -5.93 8.42 -23.29
N GLY A 48 -5.23 7.39 -23.76
CA GLY A 48 -3.97 7.52 -24.52
C GLY A 48 -2.71 7.48 -23.65
N TYR A 49 -2.74 6.75 -22.53
CA TYR A 49 -1.59 6.53 -21.66
C TYR A 49 -1.16 5.06 -21.66
N LYS A 50 0.14 4.83 -21.45
CA LYS A 50 0.67 3.52 -21.09
C LYS A 50 0.54 3.35 -19.58
N VAL A 51 -0.33 2.46 -19.14
CA VAL A 51 -0.60 2.21 -17.72
C VAL A 51 0.17 0.99 -17.25
N VAL A 52 0.85 1.12 -16.12
CA VAL A 52 1.64 0.06 -15.46
C VAL A 52 1.21 -0.01 -14.00
N ALA A 53 0.33 -0.94 -13.66
CA ALA A 53 -0.08 -1.20 -12.28
C ALA A 53 0.80 -2.31 -11.70
N ILE A 54 1.70 -1.95 -10.80
CA ILE A 54 2.65 -2.89 -10.20
C ILE A 54 2.04 -3.64 -9.01
N ASP A 55 2.53 -4.86 -8.76
CA ASP A 55 2.57 -5.36 -7.38
C ASP A 55 3.82 -4.78 -6.72
N VAL A 56 3.64 -4.05 -5.64
CA VAL A 56 4.75 -3.54 -4.84
C VAL A 56 5.59 -4.71 -4.32
N ARG A 57 6.91 -4.53 -4.14
CA ARG A 57 7.75 -5.57 -3.52
C ARG A 57 7.09 -6.15 -2.27
N GLY A 58 7.12 -7.47 -2.14
CA GLY A 58 6.47 -8.18 -1.04
C GLY A 58 5.02 -8.59 -1.30
N TYR A 59 4.42 -8.18 -2.44
CA TYR A 59 3.03 -8.47 -2.77
C TYR A 59 2.90 -9.30 -4.05
N GLY A 60 1.80 -10.00 -4.15
CA GLY A 60 1.35 -10.69 -5.36
C GLY A 60 2.44 -11.50 -6.06
N GLY A 61 2.69 -11.21 -7.34
CA GLY A 61 3.71 -11.88 -8.15
C GLY A 61 5.12 -11.26 -8.10
N SER A 62 5.32 -10.17 -7.36
CA SER A 62 6.64 -9.53 -7.19
C SER A 62 7.51 -10.27 -6.18
N ASP A 63 8.83 -10.05 -6.22
CA ASP A 63 9.78 -10.60 -5.27
C ASP A 63 9.50 -10.13 -3.83
N LYS A 64 9.88 -10.97 -2.87
CA LYS A 64 9.58 -10.82 -1.46
C LYS A 64 10.85 -10.90 -0.60
N PRO A 65 11.71 -9.85 -0.62
CA PRO A 65 12.88 -9.80 0.24
C PRO A 65 12.50 -10.04 1.70
N TYR A 66 13.36 -10.74 2.44
CA TYR A 66 13.03 -11.12 3.82
C TYR A 66 13.20 -9.97 4.82
N ALA A 67 14.23 -9.15 4.65
CA ALA A 67 14.63 -8.13 5.61
C ALA A 67 13.69 -6.91 5.60
N VAL A 68 13.42 -6.35 6.77
CA VAL A 68 12.55 -5.16 6.95
C VAL A 68 13.09 -3.96 6.17
N GLU A 69 14.41 -3.77 6.16
CA GLU A 69 15.10 -2.65 5.51
C GLU A 69 14.87 -2.61 3.99
N GLU A 70 14.51 -3.74 3.40
CA GLU A 70 14.17 -3.81 1.96
C GLU A 70 12.82 -3.16 1.63
N TYR A 71 12.02 -2.78 2.63
CA TYR A 71 10.68 -2.22 2.47
C TYR A 71 10.61 -0.72 2.78
N THR A 72 11.73 -0.02 2.84
CA THR A 72 11.74 1.44 3.01
C THR A 72 11.14 2.14 1.77
N ILE A 73 10.58 3.32 1.98
CA ILE A 73 10.06 4.18 0.89
C ILE A 73 11.17 4.43 -0.15
N LYS A 74 12.40 4.64 0.30
CA LYS A 74 13.54 4.85 -0.60
C LYS A 74 13.79 3.64 -1.52
N LYS A 75 13.78 2.44 -0.97
CA LYS A 75 13.93 1.20 -1.75
C LYS A 75 12.81 1.03 -2.79
N ILE A 76 11.57 1.30 -2.38
CA ILE A 76 10.43 1.20 -3.29
C ILE A 76 10.45 2.33 -4.32
N SER A 77 10.92 3.52 -3.95
CA SER A 77 11.17 4.61 -4.89
C SER A 77 12.16 4.21 -5.99
N ASP A 78 13.28 3.57 -5.61
CA ASP A 78 14.28 3.09 -6.55
C ASP A 78 13.68 2.02 -7.50
N ASP A 79 12.74 1.20 -7.02
CA ASP A 79 11.98 0.26 -7.88
C ASP A 79 11.17 0.99 -8.95
N LEU A 80 10.46 2.06 -8.56
CA LEU A 80 9.64 2.84 -9.51
C LEU A 80 10.51 3.53 -10.57
N ILE A 81 11.69 4.01 -10.20
CA ILE A 81 12.64 4.56 -11.17
C ILE A 81 13.10 3.47 -12.15
N GLY A 82 13.41 2.28 -11.66
CA GLY A 82 13.73 1.16 -12.55
C GLY A 82 12.57 0.73 -13.46
N VAL A 83 11.33 0.88 -13.04
CA VAL A 83 10.15 0.69 -13.93
C VAL A 83 10.14 1.73 -15.05
N ILE A 84 10.43 3.00 -14.77
CA ILE A 84 10.56 4.07 -15.79
C ILE A 84 11.67 3.71 -16.79
N ASP A 85 12.82 3.29 -16.28
CA ASP A 85 13.98 2.90 -17.11
C ASP A 85 13.67 1.67 -17.99
N PHE A 86 12.94 0.67 -17.45
CA PHE A 86 12.55 -0.53 -18.21
C PHE A 86 11.69 -0.20 -19.43
N PHE A 87 10.83 0.80 -19.33
CA PHE A 87 10.00 1.25 -20.46
C PHE A 87 10.73 2.24 -21.37
N GLY A 88 11.96 2.66 -21.04
CA GLY A 88 12.75 3.60 -21.82
C GLY A 88 12.20 5.02 -21.79
N GLU A 89 11.48 5.38 -20.75
CA GLU A 89 10.87 6.69 -20.60
C GLU A 89 11.76 7.61 -19.74
N ASP A 90 11.73 8.92 -20.02
CA ASP A 90 12.46 9.90 -19.21
C ASP A 90 11.71 10.18 -17.90
N GLN A 91 10.38 10.20 -17.95
CA GLN A 91 9.50 10.56 -16.84
C GLN A 91 8.24 9.67 -16.82
N ALA A 92 7.60 9.63 -15.63
CA ALA A 92 6.28 9.02 -15.47
C ALA A 92 5.33 9.92 -14.66
N ILE A 93 4.04 9.65 -14.80
CA ILE A 93 2.99 10.10 -13.89
C ILE A 93 2.80 9.01 -12.84
N LEU A 94 2.71 9.37 -11.57
CA LEU A 94 2.50 8.41 -10.49
C LEU A 94 1.12 8.53 -9.87
N PHE A 95 0.44 7.39 -9.68
CA PHE A 95 -0.78 7.27 -8.90
C PHE A 95 -0.52 6.36 -7.71
N GLY A 96 -0.89 6.79 -6.50
CA GLY A 96 -0.74 5.98 -5.29
C GLY A 96 -2.01 5.95 -4.45
N HIS A 97 -2.34 4.79 -3.90
CA HIS A 97 -3.45 4.61 -2.96
C HIS A 97 -2.94 4.01 -1.65
N ASP A 98 -3.48 4.42 -0.50
CA ASP A 98 -3.07 3.99 0.84
C ASP A 98 -1.53 4.09 1.02
N TRP A 99 -0.77 3.02 1.31
CA TRP A 99 0.70 3.06 1.32
C TRP A 99 1.32 3.50 -0.01
N GLY A 100 0.66 3.24 -1.13
CA GLY A 100 1.06 3.78 -2.43
C GLY A 100 1.10 5.31 -2.43
N GLY A 101 0.24 5.99 -1.66
CA GLY A 101 0.27 7.45 -1.51
C GLY A 101 1.61 7.97 -0.99
N PRO A 102 2.05 7.64 0.24
CA PRO A 102 3.38 8.01 0.73
C PRO A 102 4.53 7.61 -0.20
N ILE A 103 4.45 6.43 -0.81
CA ILE A 103 5.46 5.97 -1.77
C ILE A 103 5.57 6.94 -2.95
N VAL A 104 4.47 7.27 -3.64
CA VAL A 104 4.52 8.16 -4.81
C VAL A 104 4.86 9.61 -4.44
N TRP A 105 4.41 10.09 -3.27
CA TRP A 105 4.77 11.40 -2.77
C TRP A 105 6.28 11.55 -2.57
N TYR A 106 6.89 10.61 -1.87
CA TYR A 106 8.32 10.68 -1.61
C TYR A 106 9.17 10.28 -2.82
N THR A 107 8.69 9.39 -3.71
CA THR A 107 9.35 9.15 -4.99
C THR A 107 9.45 10.44 -5.81
N SER A 108 8.36 11.23 -5.86
CA SER A 108 8.33 12.52 -6.57
C SER A 108 9.25 13.56 -5.93
N LEU A 109 9.41 13.52 -4.62
CA LEU A 109 10.32 14.41 -3.90
C LEU A 109 11.80 14.03 -4.10
N LEU A 110 12.10 12.72 -4.08
CA LEU A 110 13.45 12.19 -4.20
C LEU A 110 13.99 12.23 -5.63
N ASN A 111 13.09 12.21 -6.63
CA ASN A 111 13.43 12.07 -8.05
C ASN A 111 12.64 13.09 -8.90
N GLU A 112 12.81 14.39 -8.58
CA GLU A 112 12.02 15.47 -9.20
C GLU A 112 12.03 15.45 -10.73
N ASP A 113 13.18 15.16 -11.34
CA ASP A 113 13.35 15.18 -12.79
C ASP A 113 12.76 13.94 -13.50
N ARG A 114 12.38 12.91 -12.75
CA ARG A 114 11.83 11.65 -13.26
C ARG A 114 10.31 11.56 -13.16
N ILE A 115 9.66 12.48 -12.47
CA ILE A 115 8.22 12.46 -12.22
C ILE A 115 7.59 13.74 -12.76
N SER A 116 6.69 13.59 -13.74
CA SER A 116 6.02 14.72 -14.40
C SER A 116 4.75 15.18 -13.68
N ALA A 117 4.06 14.29 -12.99
CA ALA A 117 2.89 14.60 -12.15
C ALA A 117 2.66 13.46 -11.14
N VAL A 118 1.93 13.74 -10.06
CA VAL A 118 1.63 12.76 -9.02
C VAL A 118 0.20 12.92 -8.51
N ALA A 119 -0.48 11.80 -8.24
CA ALA A 119 -1.80 11.79 -7.60
C ALA A 119 -1.82 10.78 -6.46
N GLY A 120 -2.21 11.22 -5.28
CA GLY A 120 -2.41 10.36 -4.10
C GLY A 120 -3.88 10.26 -3.74
N LEU A 121 -4.35 9.04 -3.52
CA LEU A 121 -5.70 8.71 -3.11
C LEU A 121 -5.69 8.25 -1.65
N SER A 122 -6.62 8.72 -0.87
CA SER A 122 -6.83 8.44 0.57
C SER A 122 -5.78 9.04 1.50
N VAL A 123 -4.51 9.08 1.13
CA VAL A 123 -3.42 9.59 1.97
C VAL A 123 -2.81 10.85 1.32
N PRO A 124 -3.09 12.06 1.85
CA PRO A 124 -2.51 13.29 1.32
C PRO A 124 -1.01 13.37 1.59
N TYR A 125 -0.34 14.26 0.88
CA TYR A 125 1.05 14.59 1.17
C TYR A 125 1.19 15.23 2.54
N PHE A 126 2.07 14.67 3.37
CA PHE A 126 2.50 15.25 4.62
C PHE A 126 4.00 15.49 4.59
N PRO A 127 4.47 16.73 4.79
CA PRO A 127 5.88 16.99 5.00
C PRO A 127 6.44 16.16 6.16
N GLN A 128 7.71 15.81 6.08
CA GLN A 128 8.41 15.11 7.15
C GLN A 128 8.27 15.87 8.48
N ARG A 129 7.91 15.18 9.54
CA ARG A 129 7.69 15.74 10.88
C ARG A 129 8.97 15.75 11.69
N GLU A 130 8.94 16.38 12.87
CA GLU A 130 10.08 16.40 13.81
C GLU A 130 10.24 15.10 14.61
N PHE A 131 9.19 14.31 14.69
CA PHE A 131 9.14 13.03 15.41
C PHE A 131 8.51 11.94 14.54
N SER A 132 8.91 10.70 14.81
CA SER A 132 8.37 9.54 14.09
C SER A 132 6.86 9.41 14.30
N PRO A 133 6.07 9.11 13.24
CA PRO A 133 4.66 8.77 13.41
C PRO A 133 4.41 7.64 14.41
N LEU A 134 5.27 6.62 14.45
CA LEU A 134 5.15 5.50 15.40
C LEU A 134 5.31 5.96 16.84
N ASP A 135 6.25 6.88 17.15
CA ASP A 135 6.43 7.42 18.51
C ASP A 135 5.19 8.21 18.95
N ALA A 136 4.59 8.95 18.01
CA ALA A 136 3.32 9.63 18.29
C ALA A 136 2.19 8.63 18.56
N PHE A 137 2.11 7.54 17.80
CA PHE A 137 1.11 6.50 18.01
C PHE A 137 1.31 5.77 19.35
N GLU A 138 2.53 5.46 19.76
CA GLU A 138 2.83 4.89 21.09
C GLU A 138 2.27 5.77 22.22
N THR A 139 2.41 7.09 22.08
CA THR A 139 1.88 8.04 23.07
C THR A 139 0.35 8.15 23.02
N ILE A 140 -0.24 8.28 21.80
CA ILE A 140 -1.68 8.48 21.63
C ILE A 140 -2.49 7.24 22.04
N TYR A 141 -1.95 6.05 21.76
CA TYR A 141 -2.60 4.75 21.99
C TYR A 141 -2.03 4.01 23.20
N GLU A 142 -1.42 4.71 24.16
CA GLU A 142 -0.93 4.09 25.39
C GLU A 142 -2.04 3.28 26.08
N GLY A 143 -1.79 1.98 26.31
CA GLY A 143 -2.76 1.05 26.88
C GLY A 143 -3.92 0.64 25.96
N LYS A 144 -3.91 1.06 24.70
CA LYS A 144 -4.94 0.73 23.70
C LYS A 144 -4.33 0.00 22.50
N PHE A 145 -5.18 -0.75 21.81
CA PHE A 145 -4.82 -1.36 20.53
C PHE A 145 -4.74 -0.32 19.42
N PHE A 146 -3.64 -0.34 18.66
CA PHE A 146 -3.54 0.34 17.39
C PHE A 146 -2.82 -0.56 16.39
N TYR A 147 -3.43 -0.78 15.22
CA TYR A 147 -2.96 -1.78 14.27
C TYR A 147 -1.52 -1.59 13.80
N GLN A 148 -1.06 -0.34 13.59
CA GLN A 148 0.31 -0.11 13.15
C GLN A 148 1.35 -0.45 14.24
N LEU A 149 1.01 -0.32 15.52
CA LEU A 149 1.86 -0.76 16.63
C LEU A 149 1.83 -2.29 16.76
N TYR A 150 0.66 -2.90 16.59
CA TYR A 150 0.50 -4.35 16.58
C TYR A 150 1.33 -5.02 15.46
N PHE A 151 1.51 -4.36 14.32
CA PHE A 151 2.29 -4.89 13.19
C PHE A 151 3.80 -4.82 13.39
N GLN A 152 4.30 -4.11 14.43
CA GLN A 152 5.74 -3.92 14.61
C GLN A 152 6.45 -5.21 15.03
N GLU A 153 5.84 -6.07 15.83
CA GLU A 153 6.44 -7.32 16.27
C GLU A 153 6.38 -8.37 15.15
N GLU A 154 7.55 -8.86 14.73
CA GLU A 154 7.65 -9.84 13.65
C GLU A 154 7.01 -11.17 14.04
N GLY A 155 6.22 -11.73 13.12
CA GLY A 155 5.57 -13.04 13.31
C GLY A 155 4.22 -12.97 14.03
N VAL A 156 3.91 -11.92 14.78
CA VAL A 156 2.65 -11.84 15.56
C VAL A 156 1.44 -11.67 14.66
N ALA A 157 1.44 -10.66 13.82
CA ALA A 157 0.34 -10.40 12.89
C ALA A 157 0.29 -11.47 11.78
N GLU A 158 1.42 -11.97 11.29
CA GLU A 158 1.48 -13.08 10.35
C GLU A 158 0.78 -14.33 10.91
N ALA A 159 1.08 -14.70 12.15
CA ALA A 159 0.47 -15.88 12.80
C ALA A 159 -1.05 -15.75 12.99
N GLU A 160 -1.57 -14.52 13.08
CA GLU A 160 -3.01 -14.29 13.14
C GLU A 160 -3.65 -14.29 11.74
N PHE A 161 -3.04 -13.63 10.75
CA PHE A 161 -3.65 -13.38 9.46
C PHE A 161 -3.54 -14.54 8.49
N GLU A 162 -2.37 -15.18 8.38
CA GLU A 162 -2.13 -16.21 7.38
C GLU A 162 -3.07 -17.43 7.50
N PRO A 163 -3.39 -17.94 8.71
CA PRO A 163 -4.41 -18.97 8.85
C PRO A 163 -5.85 -18.50 8.59
N ASN A 164 -6.07 -17.19 8.58
CA ASN A 164 -7.40 -16.57 8.52
C ASN A 164 -7.51 -15.51 7.41
N LEU A 165 -6.80 -15.66 6.29
CA LEU A 165 -6.67 -14.64 5.23
C LEU A 165 -8.02 -14.13 4.73
N ARG A 166 -9.00 -15.01 4.51
CA ARG A 166 -10.34 -14.58 4.11
C ARG A 166 -10.96 -13.66 5.14
N LYS A 167 -10.98 -14.05 6.40
CA LYS A 167 -11.56 -13.25 7.47
C LYS A 167 -10.82 -11.91 7.59
N TYR A 168 -9.49 -11.92 7.50
CA TYR A 168 -8.68 -10.71 7.55
C TYR A 168 -9.00 -9.74 6.42
N LEU A 169 -9.03 -10.21 5.17
CA LEU A 169 -9.28 -9.36 4.01
C LEU A 169 -10.72 -8.85 4.00
N GLU A 170 -11.71 -9.72 4.19
CA GLU A 170 -13.12 -9.30 4.23
C GLU A 170 -13.38 -8.33 5.38
N ALA A 171 -12.89 -8.60 6.58
CA ALA A 171 -13.05 -7.70 7.73
C ALA A 171 -12.35 -6.35 7.49
N THR A 172 -11.14 -6.34 6.93
CA THR A 172 -10.42 -5.11 6.62
C THR A 172 -11.18 -4.26 5.59
N TYR A 173 -11.52 -4.84 4.44
CA TYR A 173 -12.21 -4.11 3.38
C TYR A 173 -13.62 -3.67 3.75
N PHE A 174 -14.40 -4.55 4.41
CA PHE A 174 -15.80 -4.26 4.70
C PHE A 174 -15.98 -3.39 5.94
N SER A 175 -15.00 -3.34 6.86
CA SER A 175 -15.05 -2.42 7.99
C SER A 175 -14.84 -0.96 7.61
N ILE A 176 -14.11 -0.71 6.51
CA ILE A 176 -13.82 0.65 6.01
C ILE A 176 -14.73 1.07 4.86
N ASP A 177 -15.62 0.21 4.37
CA ASP A 177 -16.67 0.61 3.45
C ASP A 177 -17.79 1.41 4.18
N ALA A 178 -18.71 2.01 3.43
CA ALA A 178 -19.77 2.82 4.01
C ALA A 178 -20.65 2.03 5.01
N ARG A 179 -20.83 0.73 4.81
CA ARG A 179 -21.62 -0.13 5.70
C ARG A 179 -20.87 -0.40 7.01
N GLY A 180 -19.59 -0.69 6.92
CA GLY A 180 -18.73 -0.92 8.07
C GLY A 180 -18.56 0.34 8.90
N MET A 181 -18.27 1.46 8.27
CA MET A 181 -18.19 2.77 8.94
C MET A 181 -19.49 3.10 9.67
N LYS A 182 -20.66 2.89 9.05
CA LYS A 182 -21.95 3.09 9.71
C LYS A 182 -22.09 2.22 10.96
N LYS A 183 -21.78 0.92 10.88
CA LYS A 183 -21.84 0.01 12.04
C LYS A 183 -20.86 0.41 13.15
N GLN A 184 -19.67 0.90 12.80
CA GLN A 184 -18.71 1.41 13.79
C GLN A 184 -19.23 2.66 14.50
N PHE A 185 -19.89 3.59 13.80
CA PHE A 185 -20.49 4.78 14.39
C PHE A 185 -21.71 4.45 15.28
N GLU A 186 -22.49 3.43 14.92
CA GLU A 186 -23.63 2.96 15.74
C GLU A 186 -23.18 2.25 17.01
N ASN A 187 -21.96 1.67 17.02
CA ASN A 187 -21.38 0.99 18.18
C ASN A 187 -19.90 1.32 18.39
N PRO A 188 -19.58 2.58 18.76
CA PRO A 188 -18.20 3.07 18.83
C PRO A 188 -17.33 2.34 19.87
N LEU A 189 -17.91 1.66 20.85
CA LEU A 189 -17.17 0.95 21.90
C LEU A 189 -16.40 -0.27 21.39
N ASN A 190 -16.80 -0.88 20.26
CA ASN A 190 -16.20 -2.13 19.81
C ASN A 190 -14.92 -1.96 18.96
N ALA A 191 -14.72 -0.83 18.30
CA ALA A 191 -13.59 -0.63 17.41
C ALA A 191 -12.46 0.20 18.03
N MET A 192 -12.78 1.16 18.91
CA MET A 192 -11.83 2.15 19.44
C MET A 192 -11.36 1.87 20.87
N ASP A 193 -11.96 0.90 21.58
CA ASP A 193 -11.68 0.63 23.00
C ASP A 193 -11.01 -0.74 23.24
N LYS A 194 -10.41 -1.31 22.22
CA LYS A 194 -9.59 -2.53 22.40
C LYS A 194 -8.38 -2.22 23.30
N GLY A 195 -8.16 -3.07 24.31
CA GLY A 195 -6.94 -3.01 25.13
C GLY A 195 -5.69 -3.34 24.31
N SER A 196 -4.52 -2.99 24.83
CA SER A 196 -3.24 -3.22 24.17
C SER A 196 -2.90 -4.70 23.90
N ASP A 197 -3.54 -5.62 24.59
CA ASP A 197 -3.40 -7.08 24.46
C ASP A 197 -4.34 -7.70 23.42
N ALA A 198 -5.25 -6.89 22.85
CA ALA A 198 -6.17 -7.36 21.82
C ALA A 198 -5.46 -7.72 20.52
N LYS A 199 -6.08 -8.63 19.76
CA LYS A 199 -5.68 -8.97 18.40
C LYS A 199 -6.42 -8.13 17.36
N TYR A 200 -5.88 -8.09 16.14
CA TYR A 200 -6.49 -7.34 15.04
C TYR A 200 -7.92 -7.82 14.74
N LEU A 201 -8.11 -9.13 14.66
CA LEU A 201 -9.41 -9.75 14.31
C LEU A 201 -10.41 -9.82 15.48
N ASP A 202 -10.05 -9.39 16.68
CA ASP A 202 -11.00 -9.32 17.79
C ASP A 202 -12.07 -8.25 17.53
N GLY A 203 -13.34 -8.64 17.62
CA GLY A 203 -14.47 -7.74 17.46
C GLY A 203 -14.62 -7.11 16.07
N VAL A 204 -14.01 -7.68 15.03
CA VAL A 204 -14.22 -7.21 13.65
C VAL A 204 -15.66 -7.38 13.21
N ILE A 205 -16.12 -6.47 12.36
CA ILE A 205 -17.48 -6.51 11.82
C ILE A 205 -17.51 -7.48 10.64
N GLU A 206 -18.33 -8.49 10.74
CA GLU A 206 -18.57 -9.46 9.65
C GLU A 206 -19.88 -9.12 8.93
N PHE A 207 -19.94 -9.41 7.63
CA PHE A 207 -21.12 -9.27 6.78
C PHE A 207 -21.42 -10.56 6.07
N ASP A 208 -22.69 -10.88 5.93
CA ASP A 208 -23.16 -12.09 5.23
C ASP A 208 -23.16 -11.91 3.70
N ASP A 209 -23.12 -10.67 3.22
CA ASP A 209 -23.18 -10.29 1.81
C ASP A 209 -22.00 -9.42 1.35
N TYR A 210 -21.71 -9.49 0.06
CA TYR A 210 -20.68 -8.68 -0.57
C TYR A 210 -21.22 -7.30 -0.98
N PRO A 211 -20.42 -6.22 -0.89
CA PRO A 211 -20.80 -4.91 -1.38
C PRO A 211 -20.78 -4.86 -2.92
N ASN A 212 -21.43 -3.83 -3.49
CA ASN A 212 -21.53 -3.67 -4.94
C ASN A 212 -20.18 -3.44 -5.66
N TRP A 213 -19.14 -3.03 -4.93
CA TRP A 213 -17.85 -2.67 -5.50
C TRP A 213 -16.85 -3.83 -5.60
N ILE A 214 -17.13 -4.97 -4.94
CA ILE A 214 -16.36 -6.21 -5.05
C ILE A 214 -17.30 -7.41 -4.92
N ASN A 215 -17.09 -8.43 -5.75
CA ASN A 215 -17.82 -9.68 -5.65
C ASN A 215 -16.95 -10.79 -5.04
N LYS A 216 -17.55 -11.97 -4.85
CA LYS A 216 -16.87 -13.11 -4.22
C LYS A 216 -15.67 -13.61 -5.03
N ASP A 217 -15.76 -13.59 -6.37
CA ASP A 217 -14.68 -14.06 -7.23
C ASP A 217 -13.50 -13.09 -7.23
N GLU A 218 -13.77 -11.79 -7.20
CA GLU A 218 -12.75 -10.74 -7.04
C GLU A 218 -12.07 -10.85 -5.67
N MET A 219 -12.82 -11.13 -4.60
CA MET A 219 -12.25 -11.37 -3.27
C MET A 219 -11.42 -12.66 -3.24
N ASN A 220 -11.89 -13.74 -3.86
CA ASN A 220 -11.12 -14.97 -4.00
C ASN A 220 -9.79 -14.74 -4.73
N TYR A 221 -9.81 -13.91 -5.78
CA TYR A 221 -8.57 -13.51 -6.46
C TYR A 221 -7.58 -12.85 -5.50
N LEU A 222 -8.02 -11.87 -4.72
CA LEU A 222 -7.17 -11.20 -3.72
C LEU A 222 -6.65 -12.18 -2.66
N ILE A 223 -7.50 -13.08 -2.15
CA ILE A 223 -7.08 -14.08 -1.17
C ILE A 223 -5.98 -14.97 -1.74
N ASN A 224 -6.12 -15.46 -2.97
CA ASN A 224 -5.10 -16.29 -3.63
C ASN A 224 -3.76 -15.54 -3.82
N GLU A 225 -3.80 -14.22 -4.09
CA GLU A 225 -2.60 -13.39 -4.14
C GLU A 225 -1.85 -13.41 -2.79
N PHE A 226 -2.58 -13.25 -1.67
CA PHE A 226 -1.98 -13.27 -0.34
C PHE A 226 -1.62 -14.69 0.16
N GLU A 227 -2.35 -15.72 -0.23
CA GLU A 227 -1.96 -17.12 0.02
C GLU A 227 -0.60 -17.43 -0.62
N THR A 228 -0.34 -16.86 -1.79
CA THR A 228 0.92 -17.04 -2.53
C THR A 228 2.04 -16.15 -1.98
N SER A 229 1.74 -14.88 -1.65
CA SER A 229 2.75 -13.91 -1.22
C SER A 229 3.08 -13.96 0.27
N GLY A 230 2.15 -14.44 1.10
CA GLY A 230 2.21 -14.29 2.55
C GLY A 230 2.00 -12.85 3.01
N MET A 231 2.04 -12.66 4.33
CA MET A 231 1.81 -11.35 4.96
C MET A 231 3.09 -10.63 5.36
N ARG A 232 4.24 -11.29 5.32
CA ARG A 232 5.50 -10.69 5.78
C ARG A 232 5.87 -9.41 5.03
N GLY A 233 5.85 -9.42 3.71
CA GLY A 233 6.16 -8.25 2.88
C GLY A 233 5.26 -7.06 3.20
N PRO A 234 3.91 -7.21 3.13
CA PRO A 234 2.96 -6.19 3.56
C PRO A 234 3.24 -5.61 4.95
N LEU A 235 3.51 -6.46 5.94
CA LEU A 235 3.78 -6.03 7.31
C LEU A 235 5.16 -5.36 7.46
N ASN A 236 6.16 -5.79 6.69
CA ASN A 236 7.48 -5.15 6.69
C ASN A 236 7.41 -3.70 6.19
N ARG A 237 6.45 -3.34 5.29
CA ARG A 237 6.23 -1.93 4.94
C ARG A 237 5.89 -1.08 6.18
N TYR A 238 5.08 -1.58 7.09
CA TYR A 238 4.77 -0.90 8.36
C TYR A 238 5.97 -0.88 9.32
N ARG A 239 6.75 -1.95 9.37
CA ARG A 239 7.96 -2.05 10.25
C ARG A 239 9.07 -1.11 9.79
N ALA A 240 9.17 -0.84 8.50
CA ALA A 240 10.19 0.06 7.96
C ALA A 240 9.96 1.55 8.25
N GLN A 241 8.82 1.97 8.85
CA GLN A 241 8.48 3.37 9.10
C GLN A 241 9.53 4.15 9.92
N ARG A 242 10.16 3.53 10.93
CA ARG A 242 11.22 4.20 11.70
C ARG A 242 12.45 4.48 10.83
N LYS A 243 12.78 3.54 9.96
CA LYS A 243 13.89 3.72 9.00
C LYS A 243 13.56 4.78 7.96
N ASP A 244 12.32 4.82 7.47
CA ASP A 244 11.87 5.90 6.57
C ASP A 244 12.01 7.27 7.23
N PHE A 245 11.61 7.38 8.49
CA PHE A 245 11.74 8.64 9.23
C PHE A 245 13.19 9.12 9.24
N GLU A 246 14.14 8.22 9.53
CA GLU A 246 15.57 8.56 9.54
C GLU A 246 16.12 8.90 8.15
N ASP A 247 15.75 8.13 7.14
CA ASP A 247 16.23 8.30 5.76
C ASP A 247 15.71 9.58 5.10
N LEU A 248 14.51 10.01 5.50
CA LEU A 248 13.80 11.14 4.89
C LEU A 248 13.92 12.45 5.68
N LYS A 249 14.57 12.47 6.84
CA LYS A 249 14.66 13.65 7.71
C LYS A 249 15.24 14.90 7.04
N ASN A 250 16.13 14.74 6.07
CA ASN A 250 16.73 15.84 5.33
C ASN A 250 15.77 16.50 4.32
N TYR A 251 14.59 15.93 4.11
CA TYR A 251 13.57 16.40 3.17
C TYR A 251 12.40 17.12 3.85
N LYS A 252 12.47 17.36 5.17
CA LYS A 252 11.35 17.89 5.96
C LYS A 252 10.83 19.26 5.48
N ASP A 253 11.70 20.10 4.93
CA ASP A 253 11.35 21.45 4.46
C ASP A 253 11.11 21.50 2.94
N GLN A 254 11.23 20.36 2.26
CA GLN A 254 11.05 20.31 0.82
C GLN A 254 9.58 20.18 0.44
N LYS A 255 9.22 20.78 -0.68
CA LYS A 255 7.88 20.74 -1.27
C LYS A 255 7.94 20.05 -2.61
N LEU A 256 6.87 19.35 -2.93
CA LEU A 256 6.67 18.85 -4.28
C LEU A 256 6.62 19.98 -5.27
N LYS A 257 7.27 19.82 -6.42
CA LYS A 257 7.27 20.78 -7.53
C LYS A 257 6.35 20.34 -8.66
N GLN A 258 6.06 19.04 -8.73
CA GLN A 258 5.17 18.47 -9.73
C GLN A 258 3.72 18.87 -9.48
N PRO A 259 2.90 18.99 -10.54
CA PRO A 259 1.45 18.98 -10.41
C PRO A 259 0.97 17.81 -9.56
N ALA A 260 0.07 18.08 -8.58
CA ALA A 260 -0.42 17.08 -7.63
C ALA A 260 -1.93 17.24 -7.38
#